data_10a560163be2410ac14d4ba20e2ae2d5
#
_entry.id   10a560163be2410ac14d4ba20e2ae2d5
#
_cell.length_a   1.000
_cell.length_b   1.000
_cell.length_c   1.000
_cell.angle_alpha   90.00
_cell.angle_beta   90.00
_cell.angle_gamma   90.00
#
_symmetry.space_group_name_H-M   'P 1'
#
loop_
_entity.id
_entity.type
_entity.pdbx_description
1 polymer ?
#
loop_
_entity_poly.entity_id
_entity_poly.type
_entity_poly.pdbx_seq_one_letter_code
_entity_poly.pdbx_strand_id
1 'polypeptide(L)'
;MPASDLVPPREEGTVAVAADRVLGVAEFGPRDGKPVFWFHGTPGARRQVPPAARRGADELGARVIGVERPGTGSSTGHLYPDIRAFADDIAVLADELGVDRFGVIGLSGGGPYALACAEAFPDRVVGAVVLGGVAPTVGDDASGGGPVDLTRRLRLLIGVTRLPLALVATGLGRALKLIGHQGLALYARHSPPGDRVAFASPGMEEMFLDDLNDAAVRGGLGAAAADLALFGCHWGFSVRDIRVPVRFWH
;
A
#
# COMPACT_ATOMS: atom_id res chain seq x y z
N MET A 1 -26.04 12.50 12.83
CA MET A 1 -24.79 11.75 12.88
C MET A 1 -23.69 12.74 13.26
N PRO A 2 -22.78 12.45 14.21
CA PRO A 2 -21.63 13.32 14.44
C PRO A 2 -20.87 13.45 13.10
N ALA A 3 -20.28 14.63 12.86
CA ALA A 3 -19.45 14.84 11.70
C ALA A 3 -18.30 13.83 11.72
N SER A 4 -17.96 13.25 10.56
CA SER A 4 -16.82 12.34 10.43
C SER A 4 -15.54 13.06 10.86
N ASP A 5 -14.75 12.44 11.72
CA ASP A 5 -13.41 12.93 12.09
C ASP A 5 -12.37 12.65 10.99
N LEU A 6 -12.80 11.99 9.90
CA LEU A 6 -11.93 11.61 8.80
C LEU A 6 -11.83 12.73 7.75
N VAL A 7 -10.65 13.33 7.64
CA VAL A 7 -10.35 14.32 6.58
C VAL A 7 -10.45 13.64 5.22
N PRO A 8 -11.33 14.11 4.30
CA PRO A 8 -11.42 13.54 2.97
C PRO A 8 -10.18 13.88 2.14
N PRO A 9 -9.91 13.12 1.06
CA PRO A 9 -8.91 13.54 0.07
C PRO A 9 -9.23 14.93 -0.47
N ARG A 10 -8.21 15.75 -0.65
CA ARG A 10 -8.32 17.05 -1.32
C ARG A 10 -8.63 16.87 -2.81
N GLU A 11 -8.02 15.88 -3.43
CA GLU A 11 -8.14 15.55 -4.85
C GLU A 11 -7.97 14.06 -5.05
N GLU A 12 -8.70 13.50 -6.00
CA GLU A 12 -8.57 12.10 -6.42
C GLU A 12 -8.65 11.99 -7.92
N GLY A 13 -7.94 11.02 -8.47
CA GLY A 13 -7.95 10.78 -9.91
C GLY A 13 -7.12 9.58 -10.31
N THR A 14 -6.82 9.53 -11.59
CA THR A 14 -5.92 8.55 -12.18
C THR A 14 -4.85 9.26 -12.98
N VAL A 15 -3.63 8.73 -12.95
CA VAL A 15 -2.48 9.23 -13.71
C VAL A 15 -1.98 8.14 -14.63
N ALA A 16 -1.75 8.46 -15.89
CA ALA A 16 -1.17 7.52 -16.86
C ALA A 16 0.32 7.32 -16.55
N VAL A 17 0.73 6.07 -16.38
CA VAL A 17 2.14 5.70 -16.15
C VAL A 17 2.72 4.90 -17.31
N ALA A 18 1.86 4.43 -18.22
CA ALA A 18 2.22 3.84 -19.50
C ALA A 18 1.05 4.01 -20.48
N ALA A 19 1.24 3.66 -21.75
CA ALA A 19 0.21 3.80 -22.79
C ALA A 19 -1.09 3.02 -22.48
N ASP A 20 -0.97 1.91 -21.75
CA ASP A 20 -2.06 1.00 -21.39
C ASP A 20 -2.32 0.92 -19.87
N ARG A 21 -1.66 1.78 -19.06
CA ARG A 21 -1.68 1.64 -17.62
C ARG A 21 -1.85 2.99 -16.91
N VAL A 22 -2.80 3.03 -15.99
CA VAL A 22 -3.01 4.16 -15.09
C VAL A 22 -2.92 3.70 -13.64
N LEU A 23 -2.49 4.60 -12.75
CA LEU A 23 -2.54 4.42 -11.30
C LEU A 23 -3.55 5.41 -10.70
N GLY A 24 -4.39 4.91 -9.79
CA GLY A 24 -5.28 5.72 -8.97
C GLY A 24 -4.51 6.42 -7.87
N VAL A 25 -4.84 7.69 -7.63
CA VAL A 25 -4.22 8.51 -6.59
C VAL A 25 -5.26 9.23 -5.76
N ALA A 26 -4.93 9.49 -4.48
CA ALA A 26 -5.68 10.37 -3.59
C ALA A 26 -4.69 11.28 -2.86
N GLU A 27 -4.95 12.59 -2.86
CA GLU A 27 -4.06 13.59 -2.29
C GLU A 27 -4.64 14.19 -1.01
N PHE A 28 -3.77 14.37 -0.01
CA PHE A 28 -4.07 14.98 1.27
C PHE A 28 -3.05 16.07 1.58
N GLY A 29 -3.48 17.09 2.34
CA GLY A 29 -2.66 18.25 2.67
C GLY A 29 -2.54 19.26 1.54
N PRO A 30 -1.71 20.31 1.70
CA PRO A 30 -1.57 21.40 0.75
C PRO A 30 -0.94 20.94 -0.56
N ARG A 31 -1.41 21.52 -1.68
CA ARG A 31 -0.96 21.16 -3.04
C ARG A 31 0.54 21.45 -3.27
N ASP A 32 1.04 22.51 -2.68
CA ASP A 32 2.42 22.97 -2.72
C ASP A 32 3.26 22.42 -1.56
N GLY A 33 2.73 21.48 -0.79
CA GLY A 33 3.41 20.83 0.30
C GLY A 33 4.55 19.91 -0.16
N LYS A 34 5.38 19.49 0.79
CA LYS A 34 6.48 18.55 0.55
C LYS A 34 5.92 17.19 0.11
N PRO A 35 6.27 16.68 -1.10
CA PRO A 35 5.66 15.47 -1.63
C PRO A 35 6.07 14.22 -0.85
N VAL A 36 5.07 13.39 -0.52
CA VAL A 36 5.25 12.10 0.12
C VAL A 36 4.32 11.09 -0.53
N PHE A 37 4.86 10.07 -1.20
CA PHE A 37 4.06 8.96 -1.69
C PHE A 37 3.76 7.99 -0.56
N TRP A 38 2.49 7.61 -0.45
CA TRP A 38 1.99 6.67 0.53
C TRP A 38 1.54 5.38 -0.17
N PHE A 39 2.16 4.27 0.21
CA PHE A 39 1.82 2.94 -0.31
C PHE A 39 1.02 2.18 0.74
N HIS A 40 -0.22 1.85 0.38
CA HIS A 40 -1.19 1.18 1.24
C HIS A 40 -0.77 -0.24 1.63
N GLY A 41 -1.39 -0.78 2.68
CA GLY A 41 -1.24 -2.17 3.09
C GLY A 41 -1.87 -3.18 2.11
N THR A 42 -1.86 -4.45 2.48
CA THR A 42 -2.48 -5.52 1.70
C THR A 42 -3.47 -6.28 2.57
N PRO A 43 -4.79 -6.22 2.26
CA PRO A 43 -5.43 -5.41 1.22
C PRO A 43 -5.51 -3.92 1.57
N GLY A 44 -5.67 -3.06 0.56
CA GLY A 44 -5.88 -1.63 0.71
C GLY A 44 -5.92 -0.92 -0.64
N ALA A 45 -6.18 0.39 -0.63
CA ALA A 45 -6.25 1.28 -1.78
C ALA A 45 -5.69 2.67 -1.45
N ARG A 46 -5.88 3.65 -2.34
CA ARG A 46 -5.32 5.01 -2.23
C ARG A 46 -5.74 5.79 -0.99
N ARG A 47 -6.91 5.47 -0.40
CA ARG A 47 -7.46 6.14 0.78
C ARG A 47 -6.98 5.56 2.11
N GLN A 48 -6.17 4.49 2.10
CA GLN A 48 -5.61 3.89 3.31
C GLN A 48 -4.47 4.74 3.90
N VAL A 49 -4.78 6.00 4.11
CA VAL A 49 -3.92 6.97 4.83
C VAL A 49 -4.55 7.22 6.19
N PRO A 50 -3.89 6.87 7.31
CA PRO A 50 -4.47 6.99 8.65
C PRO A 50 -4.93 8.41 8.98
N PRO A 51 -6.01 8.59 9.77
CA PRO A 51 -6.54 9.91 10.12
C PRO A 51 -5.50 10.86 10.70
N ALA A 52 -4.58 10.35 11.54
CA ALA A 52 -3.48 11.14 12.08
C ALA A 52 -2.51 11.63 10.99
N ALA A 53 -2.23 10.79 9.98
CA ALA A 53 -1.36 11.17 8.85
C ALA A 53 -2.05 12.20 7.95
N ARG A 54 -3.36 12.09 7.72
CA ARG A 54 -4.13 13.09 6.95
C ARG A 54 -4.12 14.45 7.64
N ARG A 55 -4.34 14.53 8.96
CA ARG A 55 -4.23 15.78 9.74
C ARG A 55 -2.79 16.30 9.76
N GLY A 56 -1.83 15.41 10.02
CA GLY A 56 -0.40 15.75 10.01
C GLY A 56 0.09 16.29 8.67
N ALA A 57 -0.53 15.92 7.55
CA ALA A 57 -0.21 16.45 6.24
C ALA A 57 -0.41 17.98 6.17
N ASP A 58 -1.55 18.47 6.68
CA ASP A 58 -1.81 19.91 6.76
C ASP A 58 -0.88 20.60 7.75
N GLU A 59 -0.73 20.06 8.96
CA GLU A 59 0.07 20.63 10.04
C GLU A 59 1.57 20.76 9.68
N LEU A 60 2.10 19.80 8.92
CA LEU A 60 3.52 19.72 8.54
C LEU A 60 3.81 20.29 7.14
N GLY A 61 2.80 20.76 6.43
CA GLY A 61 2.94 21.22 5.05
C GLY A 61 3.41 20.10 4.12
N ALA A 62 2.87 18.90 4.26
CA ALA A 62 3.18 17.75 3.41
C ALA A 62 2.04 17.50 2.41
N ARG A 63 2.39 17.25 1.14
CA ARG A 63 1.49 16.74 0.11
C ARG A 63 1.57 15.20 0.13
N VAL A 64 0.67 14.55 0.84
CA VAL A 64 0.61 13.09 0.90
C VAL A 64 -0.20 12.56 -0.27
N ILE A 65 0.41 11.69 -1.07
CA ILE A 65 -0.15 11.11 -2.28
C ILE A 65 -0.30 9.61 -2.06
N GLY A 66 -1.51 9.17 -1.71
CA GLY A 66 -1.86 7.76 -1.63
C GLY A 66 -1.97 7.16 -3.03
N VAL A 67 -1.26 6.07 -3.28
CA VAL A 67 -1.17 5.43 -4.62
C VAL A 67 -1.76 4.04 -4.56
N GLU A 68 -2.67 3.73 -5.48
CA GLU A 68 -3.21 2.38 -5.68
C GLU A 68 -2.25 1.52 -6.49
N ARG A 69 -1.93 0.34 -5.98
CA ARG A 69 -1.21 -0.67 -6.77
C ARG A 69 -2.09 -1.22 -7.90
N PRO A 70 -1.49 -1.69 -9.02
CA PRO A 70 -2.23 -2.23 -10.15
C PRO A 70 -3.27 -3.28 -9.77
N GLY A 71 -4.45 -3.16 -10.36
CA GLY A 71 -5.58 -4.04 -10.10
C GLY A 71 -6.36 -3.70 -8.82
N THR A 72 -6.05 -2.59 -8.15
CA THR A 72 -6.80 -2.05 -7.01
C THR A 72 -7.56 -0.81 -7.45
N GLY A 73 -8.79 -0.65 -6.97
CA GLY A 73 -9.60 0.55 -7.17
C GLY A 73 -9.68 1.00 -8.62
N SER A 74 -9.13 2.16 -8.92
CA SER A 74 -9.12 2.77 -10.27
C SER A 74 -7.88 2.42 -11.09
N SER A 75 -6.88 1.74 -10.50
CA SER A 75 -5.66 1.35 -11.19
C SER A 75 -5.90 0.23 -12.18
N THR A 76 -5.29 0.33 -13.36
CA THR A 76 -5.29 -0.75 -14.37
C THR A 76 -4.63 -2.01 -13.79
N GLY A 77 -5.19 -3.18 -14.09
CA GLY A 77 -4.57 -4.45 -13.71
C GLY A 77 -3.24 -4.66 -14.44
N HIS A 78 -2.18 -4.93 -13.69
CA HIS A 78 -0.86 -5.24 -14.22
C HIS A 78 -0.11 -6.19 -13.29
N LEU A 79 0.68 -7.10 -13.84
CA LEU A 79 1.51 -8.04 -13.08
C LEU A 79 2.98 -7.68 -13.30
N TYR A 80 3.62 -7.18 -12.27
CA TYR A 80 5.06 -6.94 -12.30
C TYR A 80 5.85 -8.26 -12.18
N PRO A 81 7.05 -8.34 -12.79
CA PRO A 81 7.95 -9.47 -12.59
C PRO A 81 8.46 -9.57 -11.15
N ASP A 82 8.63 -8.44 -10.49
CA ASP A 82 9.09 -8.27 -9.11
C ASP A 82 8.59 -6.94 -8.53
N ILE A 83 8.90 -6.69 -7.25
CA ILE A 83 8.49 -5.47 -6.57
C ILE A 83 9.25 -4.25 -7.08
N ARG A 84 10.52 -4.42 -7.50
CA ARG A 84 11.37 -3.34 -8.02
C ARG A 84 10.76 -2.66 -9.24
N ALA A 85 10.14 -3.44 -10.13
CA ALA A 85 9.52 -2.92 -11.36
C ALA A 85 8.38 -1.91 -11.10
N PHE A 86 7.73 -1.94 -9.92
CA PHE A 86 6.74 -0.93 -9.55
C PHE A 86 7.35 0.47 -9.41
N ALA A 87 8.60 0.57 -8.99
CA ALA A 87 9.26 1.86 -8.80
C ALA A 87 9.36 2.67 -10.10
N ASP A 88 9.45 1.99 -11.26
CA ASP A 88 9.52 2.65 -12.55
C ASP A 88 8.20 3.39 -12.87
N ASP A 89 7.06 2.80 -12.54
CA ASP A 89 5.76 3.47 -12.66
C ASP A 89 5.64 4.67 -11.68
N ILE A 90 6.23 4.58 -10.50
CA ILE A 90 6.25 5.71 -9.55
C ILE A 90 7.13 6.85 -10.04
N ALA A 91 8.22 6.57 -10.77
CA ALA A 91 9.00 7.63 -11.40
C ALA A 91 8.17 8.41 -12.43
N VAL A 92 7.46 7.70 -13.30
CA VAL A 92 6.55 8.34 -14.28
C VAL A 92 5.43 9.10 -13.58
N LEU A 93 4.80 8.49 -12.56
CA LEU A 93 3.78 9.15 -11.75
C LEU A 93 4.29 10.45 -11.13
N ALA A 94 5.51 10.45 -10.59
CA ALA A 94 6.13 11.63 -10.01
C ALA A 94 6.34 12.73 -11.06
N ASP A 95 6.82 12.38 -12.26
CA ASP A 95 7.03 13.30 -13.36
C ASP A 95 5.71 13.95 -13.82
N GLU A 96 4.65 13.15 -14.00
CA GLU A 96 3.31 13.62 -14.37
C GLU A 96 2.68 14.55 -13.32
N LEU A 97 3.01 14.34 -12.03
CA LEU A 97 2.56 15.18 -10.92
C LEU A 97 3.49 16.40 -10.66
N GLY A 98 4.55 16.58 -11.45
CA GLY A 98 5.54 17.65 -11.30
C GLY A 98 6.37 17.49 -10.01
N VAL A 99 6.62 16.26 -9.56
CA VAL A 99 7.34 15.96 -8.32
C VAL A 99 8.75 15.49 -8.65
N ASP A 100 9.75 16.31 -8.37
CA ASP A 100 11.17 15.97 -8.58
C ASP A 100 11.73 15.13 -7.43
N ARG A 101 11.56 15.58 -6.18
CA ARG A 101 12.06 14.90 -4.98
C ARG A 101 10.93 14.63 -4.01
N PHE A 102 10.92 13.44 -3.37
CA PHE A 102 9.81 13.00 -2.53
C PHE A 102 10.26 12.06 -1.40
N GLY A 103 9.48 12.02 -0.33
CA GLY A 103 9.54 10.95 0.66
C GLY A 103 8.65 9.78 0.25
N VAL A 104 8.91 8.60 0.80
CA VAL A 104 8.06 7.43 0.62
C VAL A 104 7.67 6.81 1.97
N ILE A 105 6.41 6.45 2.12
CA ILE A 105 5.91 5.75 3.31
C ILE A 105 5.19 4.48 2.85
N GLY A 106 5.56 3.34 3.41
CA GLY A 106 4.90 2.07 3.15
C GLY A 106 4.26 1.49 4.41
N LEU A 107 2.96 1.24 4.36
CA LEU A 107 2.21 0.59 5.44
C LEU A 107 2.12 -0.91 5.15
N SER A 108 2.55 -1.77 6.09
CA SER A 108 2.42 -3.24 5.98
C SER A 108 2.93 -3.75 4.63
N GLY A 109 2.07 -4.31 3.77
CA GLY A 109 2.40 -4.74 2.41
C GLY A 109 2.89 -3.62 1.47
N GLY A 110 2.75 -2.34 1.84
CA GLY A 110 3.33 -1.21 1.12
C GLY A 110 4.82 -1.00 1.40
N GLY A 111 5.34 -1.57 2.50
CA GLY A 111 6.74 -1.42 2.89
C GLY A 111 7.75 -1.82 1.81
N PRO A 112 7.65 -3.02 1.21
CA PRO A 112 8.51 -3.46 0.11
C PRO A 112 8.54 -2.49 -1.08
N TYR A 113 7.42 -1.88 -1.43
CA TYR A 113 7.30 -0.92 -2.52
C TYR A 113 7.96 0.43 -2.19
N ALA A 114 7.87 0.88 -0.93
CA ALA A 114 8.60 2.05 -0.46
C ALA A 114 10.12 1.83 -0.51
N LEU A 115 10.58 0.64 -0.10
CA LEU A 115 11.98 0.25 -0.17
C LEU A 115 12.47 0.13 -1.62
N ALA A 116 11.63 -0.38 -2.54
CA ALA A 116 11.95 -0.44 -3.96
C ALA A 116 12.18 0.96 -4.56
N CYS A 117 11.32 1.95 -4.23
CA CYS A 117 11.53 3.33 -4.65
C CYS A 117 12.81 3.93 -4.06
N ALA A 118 13.10 3.63 -2.79
CA ALA A 118 14.30 4.11 -2.09
C ALA A 118 15.59 3.56 -2.69
N GLU A 119 15.57 2.30 -3.15
CA GLU A 119 16.70 1.69 -3.84
C GLU A 119 16.84 2.23 -5.26
N ALA A 120 15.71 2.32 -5.99
CA ALA A 120 15.67 2.71 -7.38
C ALA A 120 16.14 4.14 -7.64
N PHE A 121 15.77 5.07 -6.77
CA PHE A 121 15.90 6.52 -7.01
C PHE A 121 16.54 7.24 -5.83
N PRO A 122 17.80 6.92 -5.47
CA PRO A 122 18.48 7.53 -4.32
C PRO A 122 18.64 9.06 -4.43
N ASP A 123 18.64 9.59 -5.65
CA ASP A 123 18.74 11.04 -5.89
C ASP A 123 17.40 11.78 -5.75
N ARG A 124 16.28 11.07 -5.93
CA ARG A 124 14.91 11.61 -5.85
C ARG A 124 14.25 11.33 -4.51
N VAL A 125 14.47 10.16 -3.93
CA VAL A 125 13.89 9.77 -2.64
C VAL A 125 14.70 10.36 -1.50
N VAL A 126 14.10 11.28 -0.73
CA VAL A 126 14.76 11.94 0.40
C VAL A 126 14.81 11.08 1.66
N GLY A 127 14.01 10.05 1.72
CA GLY A 127 13.95 9.07 2.81
C GLY A 127 12.73 8.17 2.70
N ALA A 128 12.80 7.02 3.36
CA ALA A 128 11.73 6.03 3.41
C ALA A 128 11.29 5.75 4.85
N VAL A 129 10.00 5.50 5.03
CA VAL A 129 9.42 5.02 6.29
C VAL A 129 8.64 3.75 6.04
N VAL A 130 8.86 2.74 6.87
CA VAL A 130 8.15 1.46 6.82
C VAL A 130 7.41 1.25 8.14
N LEU A 131 6.10 1.15 8.05
CA LEU A 131 5.18 0.98 9.19
C LEU A 131 4.67 -0.47 9.20
N GLY A 132 5.14 -1.30 10.12
CA GLY A 132 4.75 -2.71 10.23
C GLY A 132 4.97 -3.51 8.94
N GLY A 133 6.08 -3.25 8.24
CA GLY A 133 6.33 -3.75 6.90
C GLY A 133 6.67 -5.23 6.82
N VAL A 134 6.45 -5.80 5.65
CA VAL A 134 6.86 -7.15 5.29
C VAL A 134 8.37 -7.17 5.04
N ALA A 135 9.06 -8.21 5.52
CA ALA A 135 10.48 -8.43 5.25
C ALA A 135 10.70 -9.33 4.02
N PRO A 136 11.86 -9.25 3.34
CA PRO A 136 12.22 -10.19 2.28
C PRO A 136 12.19 -11.64 2.78
N THR A 137 11.62 -12.53 1.98
CA THR A 137 11.54 -13.97 2.31
C THR A 137 12.43 -14.84 1.43
N VAL A 138 13.04 -14.25 0.39
CA VAL A 138 13.91 -14.92 -0.59
C VAL A 138 15.08 -14.01 -0.90
N GLY A 139 16.26 -14.60 -1.12
CA GLY A 139 17.52 -13.91 -1.39
C GLY A 139 18.41 -13.81 -0.14
N ASP A 140 19.54 -13.10 -0.28
CA ASP A 140 20.55 -12.95 0.77
C ASP A 140 20.07 -12.09 1.96
N ASP A 141 19.01 -11.32 1.74
CA ASP A 141 18.37 -10.47 2.75
C ASP A 141 17.20 -11.17 3.46
N ALA A 142 16.93 -12.43 3.11
CA ALA A 142 15.76 -13.13 3.60
C ALA A 142 15.74 -13.21 5.14
N SER A 143 14.63 -12.80 5.72
CA SER A 143 14.30 -12.96 7.12
C SER A 143 13.29 -14.08 7.27
N GLY A 144 13.54 -15.01 8.19
CA GLY A 144 12.57 -16.08 8.49
C GLY A 144 11.51 -15.61 9.48
N GLY A 145 10.30 -16.15 9.35
CA GLY A 145 9.21 -15.98 10.30
C GLY A 145 8.01 -15.18 9.77
N GLY A 146 6.95 -15.22 10.58
CA GLY A 146 5.71 -14.50 10.31
C GLY A 146 4.80 -15.14 9.24
N PRO A 147 3.60 -14.54 9.01
CA PRO A 147 2.61 -15.05 8.05
C PRO A 147 3.12 -15.11 6.62
N VAL A 148 4.10 -14.26 6.26
CA VAL A 148 4.66 -14.17 4.91
C VAL A 148 5.56 -15.37 4.58
N ASP A 149 6.17 -16.03 5.57
CA ASP A 149 6.91 -17.27 5.33
C ASP A 149 6.00 -18.40 4.81
N LEU A 150 4.72 -18.37 5.17
CA LEU A 150 3.72 -19.27 4.62
C LEU A 150 3.51 -19.03 3.11
N THR A 151 3.53 -17.78 2.64
CA THR A 151 3.41 -17.48 1.20
C THR A 151 4.58 -18.01 0.40
N ARG A 152 5.81 -17.98 0.96
CA ARG A 152 6.98 -18.61 0.36
C ARG A 152 6.81 -20.11 0.18
N ARG A 153 6.29 -20.79 1.20
CA ARG A 153 6.05 -22.25 1.16
C ARG A 153 4.97 -22.61 0.15
N LEU A 154 3.96 -21.75 0.01
CA LEU A 154 2.82 -21.96 -0.87
C LEU A 154 3.00 -21.34 -2.26
N ARG A 155 4.13 -20.67 -2.56
CA ARG A 155 4.35 -19.93 -3.82
C ARG A 155 4.07 -20.73 -5.09
N LEU A 156 4.43 -22.02 -5.10
CA LEU A 156 4.18 -22.88 -6.25
C LEU A 156 2.69 -23.14 -6.45
N LEU A 157 1.95 -23.35 -5.34
CA LEU A 157 0.51 -23.47 -5.34
C LEU A 157 -0.18 -22.17 -5.75
N ILE A 158 0.28 -21.03 -5.21
CA ILE A 158 -0.22 -19.70 -5.56
C ILE A 158 0.04 -19.39 -7.04
N GLY A 159 1.21 -19.74 -7.57
CA GLY A 159 1.55 -19.58 -8.99
C GLY A 159 0.64 -20.34 -9.94
N VAL A 160 0.28 -21.58 -9.59
CA VAL A 160 -0.62 -22.46 -10.37
C VAL A 160 -2.09 -22.08 -10.15
N THR A 161 -2.45 -21.54 -8.99
CA THR A 161 -3.84 -21.24 -8.59
C THR A 161 -4.20 -19.77 -8.66
N ARG A 162 -3.43 -18.94 -9.36
CA ARG A 162 -3.63 -17.46 -9.45
C ARG A 162 -5.07 -17.08 -9.81
N LEU A 163 -5.65 -17.74 -10.81
CA LEU A 163 -7.01 -17.45 -11.26
C LEU A 163 -8.08 -17.87 -10.23
N PRO A 164 -8.06 -19.11 -9.70
CA PRO A 164 -8.95 -19.48 -8.61
C PRO A 164 -8.78 -18.63 -7.35
N LEU A 165 -7.54 -18.28 -6.99
CA LEU A 165 -7.25 -17.45 -5.83
C LEU A 165 -7.79 -16.02 -5.99
N ALA A 166 -7.66 -15.43 -7.17
CA ALA A 166 -8.23 -14.12 -7.48
C ALA A 166 -9.77 -14.13 -7.40
N LEU A 167 -10.42 -15.20 -7.88
CA LEU A 167 -11.88 -15.36 -7.78
C LEU A 167 -12.34 -15.53 -6.33
N VAL A 168 -11.64 -16.36 -5.55
CA VAL A 168 -11.92 -16.56 -4.11
C VAL A 168 -11.67 -15.24 -3.36
N ALA A 169 -10.58 -14.56 -3.63
CA ALA A 169 -10.26 -13.26 -3.03
C ALA A 169 -11.31 -12.19 -3.37
N THR A 170 -11.80 -12.16 -4.61
CA THR A 170 -12.88 -11.25 -5.04
C THR A 170 -14.21 -11.59 -4.35
N GLY A 171 -14.53 -12.87 -4.23
CA GLY A 171 -15.69 -13.35 -3.48
C GLY A 171 -15.62 -13.00 -1.99
N LEU A 172 -14.45 -13.21 -1.38
CA LEU A 172 -14.18 -12.84 0.01
C LEU A 172 -14.27 -11.31 0.22
N GLY A 173 -13.76 -10.51 -0.71
CA GLY A 173 -13.87 -9.05 -0.67
C GLY A 173 -15.32 -8.56 -0.72
N ARG A 174 -16.15 -9.20 -1.55
CA ARG A 174 -17.60 -8.93 -1.57
C ARG A 174 -18.30 -9.36 -0.28
N ALA A 175 -17.90 -10.49 0.30
CA ALA A 175 -18.42 -10.95 1.59
C ALA A 175 -17.97 -10.02 2.73
N LEU A 176 -16.73 -9.53 2.72
CA LEU A 176 -16.21 -8.57 3.69
C LEU A 176 -16.98 -7.24 3.67
N LYS A 177 -17.54 -6.81 2.52
CA LYS A 177 -18.46 -5.66 2.48
C LYS A 177 -19.72 -5.88 3.32
N LEU A 178 -20.25 -7.09 3.32
CA LEU A 178 -21.46 -7.42 4.10
C LEU A 178 -21.20 -7.49 5.60
N ILE A 179 -19.97 -7.83 6.01
CA ILE A 179 -19.56 -7.99 7.41
C ILE A 179 -18.48 -6.96 7.82
N GLY A 180 -18.27 -5.90 7.02
CA GLY A 180 -17.14 -4.99 7.16
C GLY A 180 -16.84 -4.55 8.59
N HIS A 181 -17.82 -4.00 9.31
CA HIS A 181 -17.68 -3.62 10.72
C HIS A 181 -17.36 -4.83 11.61
N GLN A 182 -18.06 -5.95 11.43
CA GLN A 182 -17.86 -7.16 12.24
C GLN A 182 -16.51 -7.82 11.93
N GLY A 183 -16.13 -7.86 10.65
CA GLY A 183 -14.85 -8.39 10.19
C GLY A 183 -13.66 -7.58 10.73
N LEU A 184 -13.76 -6.26 10.67
CA LEU A 184 -12.73 -5.37 11.19
C LEU A 184 -12.65 -5.44 12.74
N ALA A 185 -13.79 -5.49 13.42
CA ALA A 185 -13.83 -5.69 14.87
C ALA A 185 -13.22 -7.03 15.30
N LEU A 186 -13.48 -8.09 14.54
CA LEU A 186 -12.88 -9.41 14.77
C LEU A 186 -11.36 -9.38 14.54
N TYR A 187 -10.91 -8.76 13.48
CA TYR A 187 -9.49 -8.56 13.20
C TYR A 187 -8.81 -7.77 14.33
N ALA A 188 -9.35 -6.60 14.68
CA ALA A 188 -8.83 -5.78 15.77
C ALA A 188 -8.76 -6.52 17.11
N ARG A 189 -9.77 -7.37 17.39
CA ARG A 189 -9.82 -8.17 18.62
C ARG A 189 -8.68 -9.19 18.71
N HIS A 190 -8.24 -9.75 17.60
CA HIS A 190 -7.17 -10.75 17.53
C HIS A 190 -5.78 -10.13 17.27
N SER A 191 -5.72 -8.82 17.05
CA SER A 191 -4.47 -8.09 16.84
C SER A 191 -3.68 -7.92 18.15
N PRO A 192 -2.36 -7.70 18.10
CA PRO A 192 -1.53 -7.36 19.25
C PRO A 192 -2.07 -6.14 20.02
N PRO A 193 -1.74 -5.98 21.32
CA PRO A 193 -2.27 -4.87 22.13
C PRO A 193 -2.02 -3.49 21.53
N GLY A 194 -0.85 -3.24 20.93
CA GLY A 194 -0.53 -1.96 20.28
C GLY A 194 -1.45 -1.67 19.08
N ASP A 195 -1.69 -2.66 18.24
CA ASP A 195 -2.58 -2.53 17.08
C ASP A 195 -4.02 -2.28 17.51
N ARG A 196 -4.48 -2.92 18.62
CA ARG A 196 -5.82 -2.67 19.16
C ARG A 196 -6.02 -1.20 19.55
N VAL A 197 -5.01 -0.57 20.13
CA VAL A 197 -5.04 0.86 20.46
C VAL A 197 -5.10 1.70 19.18
N ALA A 198 -4.32 1.34 18.15
CA ALA A 198 -4.34 2.03 16.86
C ALA A 198 -5.72 1.91 16.19
N PHE A 199 -6.31 0.71 16.15
CA PHE A 199 -7.66 0.48 15.59
C PHE A 199 -8.77 1.19 16.38
N ALA A 200 -8.61 1.40 17.67
CA ALA A 200 -9.55 2.14 18.50
C ALA A 200 -9.45 3.66 18.31
N SER A 201 -8.47 4.16 17.56
CA SER A 201 -8.31 5.59 17.31
C SER A 201 -9.47 6.15 16.47
N PRO A 202 -9.94 7.37 16.77
CA PRO A 202 -11.05 7.99 16.03
C PRO A 202 -10.79 8.03 14.52
N GLY A 203 -11.80 7.64 13.73
CA GLY A 203 -11.75 7.61 12.26
C GLY A 203 -10.97 6.45 11.64
N MET A 204 -10.28 5.60 12.43
CA MET A 204 -9.50 4.50 11.87
C MET A 204 -10.40 3.45 11.23
N GLU A 205 -11.46 3.02 11.93
CA GLU A 205 -12.42 2.07 11.39
C GLU A 205 -13.10 2.62 10.14
N GLU A 206 -13.52 3.89 10.17
CA GLU A 206 -14.14 4.58 9.04
C GLU A 206 -13.18 4.62 7.83
N MET A 207 -11.92 4.96 8.04
CA MET A 207 -10.88 4.96 7.00
C MET A 207 -10.73 3.58 6.35
N PHE A 208 -10.65 2.50 7.15
CA PHE A 208 -10.53 1.15 6.60
C PHE A 208 -11.77 0.73 5.80
N LEU A 209 -12.97 1.06 6.28
CA LEU A 209 -14.21 0.72 5.59
C LEU A 209 -14.40 1.52 4.30
N ASP A 210 -14.06 2.82 4.31
CA ASP A 210 -14.09 3.67 3.14
C ASP A 210 -13.11 3.17 2.07
N ASP A 211 -11.87 2.87 2.48
CA ASP A 211 -10.82 2.37 1.59
C ASP A 211 -11.16 0.99 1.01
N LEU A 212 -11.62 0.05 1.83
CA LEU A 212 -12.04 -1.28 1.36
C LEU A 212 -13.24 -1.21 0.41
N ASN A 213 -14.16 -0.28 0.64
CA ASN A 213 -15.29 -0.06 -0.26
C ASN A 213 -14.82 0.43 -1.63
N ASP A 214 -13.89 1.38 -1.67
CA ASP A 214 -13.32 1.88 -2.93
C ASP A 214 -12.51 0.80 -3.66
N ALA A 215 -11.64 0.11 -2.94
CA ALA A 215 -10.83 -1.00 -3.47
C ALA A 215 -11.67 -2.12 -4.09
N ALA A 216 -12.77 -2.49 -3.43
CA ALA A 216 -13.59 -3.64 -3.84
C ALA A 216 -14.61 -3.30 -4.94
N VAL A 217 -14.93 -2.00 -5.18
CA VAL A 217 -15.92 -1.60 -6.20
C VAL A 217 -15.39 -1.82 -7.61
N ARG A 218 -14.12 -1.62 -7.86
CA ARG A 218 -13.55 -1.55 -9.22
C ARG A 218 -12.56 -2.65 -9.56
N GLY A 219 -11.75 -3.15 -8.60
CA GLY A 219 -10.65 -4.07 -8.90
C GLY A 219 -10.72 -5.44 -8.22
N GLY A 220 -11.51 -5.59 -7.17
CA GLY A 220 -11.52 -6.81 -6.36
C GLY A 220 -10.21 -7.02 -5.57
N LEU A 221 -10.06 -8.18 -4.93
CA LEU A 221 -8.87 -8.55 -4.17
C LEU A 221 -7.78 -9.25 -5.03
N GLY A 222 -7.87 -9.18 -6.36
CA GLY A 222 -6.87 -9.75 -7.26
C GLY A 222 -5.47 -9.13 -7.05
N ALA A 223 -5.42 -7.82 -6.78
CA ALA A 223 -4.19 -7.12 -6.45
C ALA A 223 -3.56 -7.64 -5.14
N ALA A 224 -4.37 -7.92 -4.11
CA ALA A 224 -3.86 -8.49 -2.86
C ALA A 224 -3.24 -9.88 -3.07
N ALA A 225 -3.82 -10.70 -3.96
CA ALA A 225 -3.24 -11.99 -4.34
C ALA A 225 -1.92 -11.83 -5.12
N ALA A 226 -1.82 -10.83 -5.99
CA ALA A 226 -0.59 -10.50 -6.70
C ALA A 226 0.50 -10.04 -5.73
N ASP A 227 0.18 -9.17 -4.76
CA ASP A 227 1.09 -8.75 -3.70
C ASP A 227 1.64 -9.95 -2.92
N LEU A 228 0.76 -10.85 -2.45
CA LEU A 228 1.18 -12.05 -1.72
C LEU A 228 2.13 -12.93 -2.53
N ALA A 229 1.90 -13.04 -3.85
CA ALA A 229 2.80 -13.78 -4.73
C ALA A 229 4.17 -13.09 -4.84
N LEU A 230 4.21 -11.75 -4.97
CA LEU A 230 5.44 -10.96 -5.04
C LEU A 230 6.22 -10.99 -3.73
N PHE A 231 5.54 -10.95 -2.57
CA PHE A 231 6.21 -11.06 -1.26
C PHE A 231 6.92 -12.42 -1.08
N GLY A 232 6.42 -13.48 -1.71
CA GLY A 232 7.03 -14.82 -1.70
C GLY A 232 8.17 -15.01 -2.71
N CYS A 233 8.50 -14.01 -3.52
CA CYS A 233 9.56 -14.04 -4.53
C CYS A 233 10.73 -13.11 -4.14
N HIS A 234 11.82 -13.17 -4.92
CA HIS A 234 12.86 -12.15 -4.85
C HIS A 234 12.28 -10.81 -5.28
N TRP A 235 12.58 -9.75 -4.54
CA TRP A 235 11.97 -8.42 -4.75
C TRP A 235 12.53 -7.64 -5.95
N GLY A 236 13.56 -8.19 -6.63
CA GLY A 236 14.25 -7.54 -7.74
C GLY A 236 15.43 -6.66 -7.29
N PHE A 237 15.63 -6.48 -5.98
CA PHE A 237 16.72 -5.70 -5.38
C PHE A 237 17.14 -6.26 -4.01
N SER A 238 18.28 -5.81 -3.48
CA SER A 238 18.71 -6.04 -2.11
C SER A 238 18.40 -4.82 -1.23
N VAL A 239 17.82 -5.04 -0.06
CA VAL A 239 17.59 -3.94 0.91
C VAL A 239 18.89 -3.33 1.43
N ARG A 240 20.02 -4.03 1.27
CA ARG A 240 21.36 -3.56 1.62
C ARG A 240 21.91 -2.53 0.65
N ASP A 241 21.34 -2.43 -0.56
CA ASP A 241 21.75 -1.48 -1.59
C ASP A 241 21.10 -0.11 -1.42
N ILE A 242 20.12 0.01 -0.50
CA ILE A 242 19.44 1.26 -0.20
C ILE A 242 20.40 2.26 0.45
N ARG A 243 20.54 3.44 -0.15
CA ARG A 243 21.49 4.49 0.27
C ARG A 243 20.84 5.68 0.95
N VAL A 244 19.50 5.78 0.88
CA VAL A 244 18.77 6.85 1.54
C VAL A 244 18.41 6.47 2.99
N PRO A 245 18.14 7.46 3.87
CA PRO A 245 17.70 7.16 5.23
C PRO A 245 16.41 6.34 5.24
N VAL A 246 16.37 5.25 6.00
CA VAL A 246 15.18 4.43 6.20
C VAL A 246 14.84 4.36 7.69
N ARG A 247 13.57 4.55 8.02
CA ARG A 247 13.05 4.34 9.37
C ARG A 247 12.01 3.24 9.39
N PHE A 248 12.15 2.33 10.33
CA PHE A 248 11.20 1.24 10.57
C PHE A 248 10.46 1.48 11.89
N TRP A 249 9.16 1.27 11.84
CA TRP A 249 8.28 1.26 13.01
C TRP A 249 7.54 -0.08 13.03
N HIS A 250 7.71 -0.83 14.11
CA HIS A 250 7.15 -2.19 14.22
C HIS A 250 6.56 -2.41 15.61
#